data_70c73d4d94b943de408565d565711171
#
_entry.id   70c73d4d94b943de408565d565711171
#
_cell.length_a   1.000
_cell.length_b   1.000
_cell.length_c   1.000
_cell.angle_alpha   90.00
_cell.angle_beta   90.00
_cell.angle_gamma   90.00
#
_symmetry.space_group_name_H-M   'P 1'
#
loop_
_entity.id
_entity.type
_entity.pdbx_description
1 polymer ?
#
loop_
_entity_poly.entity_id
_entity_poly.type
_entity_poly.pdbx_seq_one_letter_code
_entity_poly.pdbx_strand_id
1 'polypeptide(L)'
;TNAVETEIFVGGVTNSRIAVGNNTTINYSVQVVARRTDATGESAAWELKAVGDSFSGTVADVGNVYEVVVARDDTNWQVDARADNTNNAIGIFVTGAAGKTIRWVAEIETSEINIV
;
A
#
# COMPACT_ATOMS: atom_id res chain seq x y z
N THR A 1 -14.48 -9.50 0.02
CA THR A 1 -13.82 -8.53 -0.85
C THR A 1 -14.79 -8.02 -1.90
N ASN A 2 -14.67 -6.78 -2.27
CA ASN A 2 -15.51 -6.13 -3.26
C ASN A 2 -14.66 -5.24 -4.18
N ALA A 3 -15.32 -4.52 -5.10
CA ALA A 3 -14.66 -3.65 -6.06
C ALA A 3 -14.36 -2.24 -5.50
N VAL A 4 -14.50 -2.02 -4.20
CA VAL A 4 -14.21 -0.74 -3.55
C VAL A 4 -12.78 -0.77 -3.02
N GLU A 5 -12.03 0.31 -3.26
CA GLU A 5 -10.69 0.45 -2.70
C GLU A 5 -10.75 0.42 -1.17
N THR A 6 -9.91 -0.40 -0.55
CA THR A 6 -9.88 -0.60 0.89
C THR A 6 -8.45 -0.47 1.39
N GLU A 7 -8.26 0.25 2.48
CA GLU A 7 -6.94 0.35 3.12
C GLU A 7 -6.63 -0.93 3.89
N ILE A 8 -5.38 -1.41 3.76
CA ILE A 8 -4.86 -2.50 4.58
C ILE A 8 -3.88 -1.94 5.61
N PHE A 9 -3.81 -2.58 6.77
CA PHE A 9 -3.09 -2.07 7.93
C PHE A 9 -1.98 -3.01 8.37
N VAL A 10 -0.97 -2.45 9.04
CA VAL A 10 0.17 -3.21 9.57
C VAL A 10 -0.35 -4.25 10.56
N GLY A 11 0.06 -5.51 10.35
CA GLY A 11 -0.35 -6.63 11.18
C GLY A 11 -1.85 -6.93 11.16
N GLY A 12 -2.60 -6.36 10.21
CA GLY A 12 -4.05 -6.50 10.15
C GLY A 12 -4.80 -5.73 11.23
N VAL A 13 -4.12 -4.87 11.98
CA VAL A 13 -4.72 -4.08 13.07
C VAL A 13 -5.25 -2.75 12.52
N THR A 14 -6.54 -2.54 12.62
CA THR A 14 -7.21 -1.31 12.13
C THR A 14 -6.50 -0.06 12.63
N ASN A 15 -6.26 0.88 11.73
CA ASN A 15 -5.56 2.14 11.96
C ASN A 15 -4.07 2.02 12.30
N SER A 16 -3.48 0.84 12.18
CA SER A 16 -2.03 0.67 12.33
C SER A 16 -1.38 0.92 10.96
N ARG A 17 -0.68 2.03 10.84
CA ARG A 17 -0.07 2.52 9.59
C ARG A 17 1.42 2.70 9.74
N ILE A 18 2.10 2.90 8.60
CA ILE A 18 3.52 3.27 8.58
C ILE A 18 3.59 4.76 8.87
N ALA A 19 3.92 5.10 10.10
CA ALA A 19 3.99 6.50 10.54
C ALA A 19 5.16 7.22 9.87
N VAL A 20 4.94 8.47 9.47
CA VAL A 20 5.98 9.37 8.98
C VAL A 20 6.17 10.48 10.01
N GLY A 21 7.30 10.47 10.70
CA GLY A 21 7.64 11.51 11.66
C GLY A 21 7.82 12.87 10.99
N ASN A 22 7.64 13.95 11.76
CA ASN A 22 7.84 15.28 11.21
C ASN A 22 9.29 15.48 10.74
N ASN A 23 9.48 16.28 9.69
CA ASN A 23 10.79 16.55 9.07
C ASN A 23 11.54 15.28 8.63
N THR A 24 10.80 14.28 8.18
CA THR A 24 11.33 12.97 7.77
C THR A 24 11.03 12.73 6.30
N THR A 25 12.03 12.19 5.59
CA THR A 25 11.84 11.61 4.26
C THR A 25 11.90 10.10 4.39
N ILE A 26 10.92 9.42 3.82
CA ILE A 26 10.83 7.96 3.84
C ILE A 26 10.82 7.40 2.42
N ASN A 27 11.77 6.51 2.15
CA ASN A 27 11.73 5.67 0.96
C ASN A 27 11.12 4.34 1.36
N TYR A 28 10.11 3.90 0.64
CA TYR A 28 9.46 2.63 0.98
C TYR A 28 9.21 1.79 -0.26
N SER A 29 9.30 0.48 -0.07
CA SER A 29 8.90 -0.48 -1.09
C SER A 29 7.93 -1.48 -0.50
N VAL A 30 6.95 -1.87 -1.30
CA VAL A 30 5.87 -2.77 -0.89
C VAL A 30 5.81 -3.91 -1.89
N GLN A 31 5.87 -5.13 -1.40
CA GLN A 31 5.54 -6.31 -2.18
C GLN A 31 4.16 -6.79 -1.76
N VAL A 32 3.25 -6.94 -2.70
CA VAL A 32 1.88 -7.38 -2.43
C VAL A 32 1.60 -8.65 -3.20
N VAL A 33 1.05 -9.64 -2.52
CA VAL A 33 0.52 -10.86 -3.13
C VAL A 33 -0.94 -11.01 -2.75
N ALA A 34 -1.74 -11.45 -3.70
CA ALA A 34 -3.16 -11.68 -3.49
C ALA A 34 -3.59 -13.01 -4.08
N ARG A 35 -4.53 -13.66 -3.41
CA ARG A 35 -5.11 -14.92 -3.87
C ARG A 35 -6.59 -14.97 -3.54
N ARG A 36 -7.38 -15.38 -4.51
CA ARG A 36 -8.79 -15.69 -4.30
C ARG A 36 -8.91 -16.95 -3.45
N THR A 37 -9.75 -16.92 -2.42
CA THR A 37 -9.89 -18.02 -1.47
C THR A 37 -11.21 -18.76 -1.55
N ASP A 38 -12.21 -18.20 -2.26
CA ASP A 38 -13.53 -18.81 -2.44
C ASP A 38 -13.65 -19.64 -3.73
N ALA A 39 -12.61 -19.63 -4.57
CA ALA A 39 -12.50 -20.43 -5.77
C ALA A 39 -11.03 -20.64 -6.10
N THR A 40 -10.73 -21.55 -7.02
CA THR A 40 -9.36 -21.83 -7.44
C THR A 40 -8.93 -20.94 -8.61
N GLY A 41 -7.63 -20.70 -8.73
CA GLY A 41 -6.99 -20.29 -9.96
C GLY A 41 -6.76 -18.80 -10.15
N GLU A 42 -7.14 -17.91 -9.23
CA GLU A 42 -6.87 -16.49 -9.38
C GLU A 42 -5.85 -16.00 -8.36
N SER A 43 -4.77 -15.41 -8.87
CA SER A 43 -3.66 -14.86 -8.06
C SER A 43 -3.10 -13.62 -8.72
N ALA A 44 -2.41 -12.80 -7.94
CA ALA A 44 -1.74 -11.60 -8.44
C ALA A 44 -0.59 -11.20 -7.52
N ALA A 45 0.35 -10.45 -8.05
CA ALA A 45 1.44 -9.88 -7.28
C ALA A 45 1.87 -8.53 -7.86
N TRP A 46 2.30 -7.65 -7.00
CA TRP A 46 2.76 -6.31 -7.34
C TRP A 46 3.99 -5.92 -6.54
N GLU A 47 4.74 -4.99 -7.09
CA GLU A 47 5.81 -4.29 -6.37
C GLU A 47 5.59 -2.79 -6.54
N LEU A 48 5.59 -2.06 -5.42
CA LEU A 48 5.46 -0.61 -5.38
C LEU A 48 6.71 -0.03 -4.74
N LYS A 49 7.20 1.08 -5.29
CA LYS A 49 8.29 1.87 -4.70
C LYS A 49 7.91 3.33 -4.74
N ALA A 50 8.10 4.02 -3.64
CA ALA A 50 7.74 5.43 -3.54
C ALA A 50 8.51 6.14 -2.43
N VAL A 51 8.41 7.46 -2.46
CA VAL A 51 9.01 8.34 -1.46
C VAL A 51 7.91 9.25 -0.92
N GLY A 52 7.85 9.34 0.40
CA GLY A 52 7.03 10.33 1.08
C GLY A 52 7.91 11.25 1.91
N ASP A 53 7.43 12.46 2.19
CA ASP A 53 8.09 13.33 3.13
C ASP A 53 7.10 14.02 4.04
N SER A 54 7.61 14.48 5.17
CA SER A 54 6.85 15.26 6.12
C SER A 54 7.60 16.54 6.42
N PHE A 55 6.91 17.66 6.23
CA PHE A 55 7.46 18.96 6.47
C PHE A 55 6.39 19.87 7.08
N SER A 56 6.70 20.49 8.21
CA SER A 56 5.77 21.37 8.92
C SER A 56 4.41 20.75 9.21
N GLY A 57 4.40 19.47 9.57
CA GLY A 57 3.19 18.75 9.92
C GLY A 57 2.38 18.22 8.72
N THR A 58 2.89 18.36 7.51
CA THR A 58 2.24 17.89 6.29
C THR A 58 3.01 16.71 5.71
N VAL A 59 2.33 15.60 5.48
CA VAL A 59 2.87 14.42 4.79
C VAL A 59 2.42 14.44 3.34
N ALA A 60 3.36 14.31 2.42
CA ALA A 60 3.09 14.36 0.99
C ALA A 60 3.92 13.33 0.22
N ASP A 61 3.42 12.94 -0.94
CA ASP A 61 4.19 12.10 -1.87
C ASP A 61 5.25 12.95 -2.58
N VAL A 62 6.44 12.39 -2.73
CA VAL A 62 7.50 12.97 -3.56
C VAL A 62 7.50 12.23 -4.89
N GLY A 63 7.03 12.90 -5.93
CA GLY A 63 6.88 12.29 -7.24
C GLY A 63 5.77 11.24 -7.28
N ASN A 64 5.86 10.34 -8.22
CA ASN A 64 4.86 9.32 -8.45
C ASN A 64 5.30 7.98 -7.84
N VAL A 65 4.30 7.14 -7.52
CA VAL A 65 4.55 5.75 -7.13
C VAL A 65 5.00 4.97 -8.35
N TYR A 66 6.11 4.26 -8.21
CA TYR A 66 6.58 3.32 -9.22
C TYR A 66 5.92 1.97 -8.95
N GLU A 67 5.08 1.53 -9.87
CA GLU A 67 4.31 0.29 -9.76
C GLU A 67 4.74 -0.71 -10.81
N VAL A 68 5.00 -1.94 -10.38
CA VAL A 68 5.19 -3.08 -11.25
C VAL A 68 4.09 -4.10 -10.97
N VAL A 69 3.29 -4.42 -11.96
CA VAL A 69 2.40 -5.57 -11.92
C VAL A 69 3.24 -6.78 -12.30
N VAL A 70 3.60 -7.59 -11.32
CA VAL A 70 4.44 -8.77 -11.56
C VAL A 70 3.67 -9.78 -12.41
N ALA A 71 2.47 -10.10 -11.97
CA ALA A 71 1.50 -10.92 -12.72
C ALA A 71 0.12 -10.72 -12.11
N ARG A 72 -0.92 -10.88 -12.92
CA ARG A 72 -2.28 -10.65 -12.45
C ARG A 72 -3.27 -11.41 -13.34
N ASP A 73 -4.06 -12.31 -12.73
CA ASP A 73 -5.08 -13.05 -13.45
C ASP A 73 -6.31 -12.18 -13.77
N ASP A 74 -6.68 -11.28 -12.85
CA ASP A 74 -7.81 -10.38 -13.03
C ASP A 74 -7.33 -8.93 -13.05
N THR A 75 -7.51 -8.24 -14.16
CA THR A 75 -7.05 -6.87 -14.34
C THR A 75 -7.79 -5.84 -13.49
N ASN A 76 -8.91 -6.22 -12.86
CA ASN A 76 -9.64 -5.35 -11.94
C ASN A 76 -9.00 -5.28 -10.56
N TRP A 77 -8.16 -6.24 -10.21
CA TRP A 77 -7.45 -6.21 -8.93
C TRP A 77 -6.33 -5.18 -9.03
N GLN A 78 -6.28 -4.29 -8.07
CA GLN A 78 -5.31 -3.18 -8.07
C GLN A 78 -4.76 -2.94 -6.68
N VAL A 79 -3.57 -2.38 -6.62
CA VAL A 79 -2.95 -1.88 -5.39
C VAL A 79 -2.48 -0.46 -5.60
N ASP A 80 -2.42 0.30 -4.52
CA ASP A 80 -1.91 1.66 -4.51
C ASP A 80 -1.26 1.96 -3.18
N ALA A 81 -0.34 2.92 -3.18
CA ALA A 81 0.28 3.44 -1.98
C ALA A 81 0.36 4.95 -2.10
N ARG A 82 0.10 5.66 -1.02
CA ARG A 82 0.15 7.13 -1.03
C ARG A 82 0.30 7.71 0.36
N ALA A 83 0.75 8.94 0.40
CA ALA A 83 0.81 9.70 1.63
C ALA A 83 -0.60 9.93 2.19
N ASP A 84 -0.74 9.77 3.50
CA ASP A 84 -1.96 10.05 4.24
C ASP A 84 -1.68 11.22 5.17
N ASN A 85 -2.05 12.42 4.74
CA ASN A 85 -1.79 13.63 5.51
C ASN A 85 -2.69 13.72 6.76
N THR A 86 -3.84 13.08 6.76
CA THR A 86 -4.74 13.07 7.91
C THR A 86 -4.16 12.30 9.08
N ASN A 87 -3.47 11.20 8.81
CA ASN A 87 -2.91 10.31 9.82
C ASN A 87 -1.38 10.39 9.93
N ASN A 88 -0.74 11.30 9.20
CA ASN A 88 0.72 11.45 9.17
C ASN A 88 1.43 10.11 8.89
N ALA A 89 1.02 9.45 7.83
CA ALA A 89 1.43 8.09 7.53
C ALA A 89 1.47 7.81 6.02
N ILE A 90 1.91 6.61 5.69
CA ILE A 90 1.76 6.03 4.34
C ILE A 90 0.60 5.04 4.40
N GLY A 91 -0.33 5.18 3.49
CA GLY A 91 -1.45 4.26 3.34
C GLY A 91 -1.24 3.28 2.19
N ILE A 92 -1.60 2.03 2.38
CA ILE A 92 -1.57 0.97 1.38
C ILE A 92 -3.00 0.54 1.10
N PHE A 93 -3.39 0.54 -0.16
CA PHE A 93 -4.77 0.32 -0.58
C PHE A 93 -4.86 -0.80 -1.60
N VAL A 94 -5.91 -1.58 -1.50
CA VAL A 94 -6.19 -2.69 -2.40
C VAL A 94 -7.60 -2.59 -2.95
N THR A 95 -7.78 -3.01 -4.19
CA THR A 95 -9.09 -3.12 -4.82
C THR A 95 -9.24 -4.54 -5.37
N GLY A 96 -10.28 -5.23 -4.95
CA GLY A 96 -10.60 -6.58 -5.42
C GLY A 96 -11.69 -6.56 -6.49
N ALA A 97 -12.54 -7.56 -6.47
CA ALA A 97 -13.66 -7.69 -7.39
C ALA A 97 -14.92 -8.13 -6.65
N ALA A 98 -16.07 -7.67 -7.14
CA ALA A 98 -17.37 -8.05 -6.57
C ALA A 98 -17.58 -9.57 -6.67
N GLY A 99 -18.13 -10.15 -5.60
CA GLY A 99 -18.43 -11.58 -5.55
C GLY A 99 -17.23 -12.49 -5.35
N LYS A 100 -16.04 -11.94 -5.09
CA LYS A 100 -14.82 -12.71 -4.84
C LYS A 100 -14.27 -12.42 -3.46
N THR A 101 -13.80 -13.46 -2.78
CA THR A 101 -13.08 -13.33 -1.52
C THR A 101 -11.59 -13.45 -1.80
N ILE A 102 -10.84 -12.41 -1.47
CA ILE A 102 -9.42 -12.30 -1.80
C ILE A 102 -8.63 -12.06 -0.53
N ARG A 103 -7.58 -12.82 -0.35
CA ARG A 103 -6.61 -12.62 0.71
C ARG A 103 -5.43 -11.82 0.18
N TRP A 104 -5.06 -10.78 0.91
CA TRP A 104 -3.98 -9.87 0.56
C TRP A 104 -2.88 -9.93 1.62
N VAL A 105 -1.64 -10.01 1.17
CA VAL A 105 -0.48 -9.94 2.06
C VAL A 105 0.48 -8.91 1.46
N ALA A 106 0.89 -7.96 2.28
CA ALA A 106 1.88 -6.94 1.89
C ALA A 106 3.09 -7.02 2.80
N GLU A 107 4.27 -6.97 2.22
CA GLU A 107 5.54 -6.83 2.92
C GLU A 107 6.14 -5.48 2.57
N ILE A 108 6.57 -4.72 3.58
CA ILE A 108 6.99 -3.34 3.43
C ILE A 108 8.40 -3.17 3.99
N GLU A 109 9.28 -2.54 3.20
CA GLU A 109 10.61 -2.13 3.64
C GLU A 109 10.70 -0.62 3.57
N THR A 110 11.33 -0.02 4.58
CA THR A 110 11.48 1.43 4.67
C THR A 110 12.91 1.83 4.97
N SER A 111 13.30 2.99 4.44
CA SER A 111 14.51 3.71 4.83
C SER A 111 14.11 5.15 5.10
N GLU A 112 14.55 5.69 6.23
CA GLU A 112 14.14 7.02 6.66
C GLU A 112 15.33 7.90 6.98
N ILE A 113 15.18 9.20 6.70
CA ILE A 113 16.10 10.22 7.17
C ILE A 113 15.32 11.36 7.81
N ASN A 114 15.73 11.73 9.01
CA ASN A 114 15.18 12.87 9.75
C ASN A 114 16.20 13.99 9.76
N ILE A 115 15.76 15.21 9.47
CA ILE A 115 16.64 16.37 9.35
C ILE A 115 16.69 17.24 10.60
N VAL A 116 16.10 16.82 11.69
CA VAL A 116 16.11 17.58 12.95
C VAL A 116 17.13 17.01 13.90
#